data_bda04e98e0b662c478e9ec1bea0b0f3f
#
_entry.id   bda04e98e0b662c478e9ec1bea0b0f3f
#
_cell.length_a   1.000
_cell.length_b   1.000
_cell.length_c   1.000
_cell.angle_alpha   90.00
_cell.angle_beta   90.00
_cell.angle_gamma   90.00
#
_symmetry.space_group_name_H-M   'P 1'
#
loop_
_entity.id
_entity.type
_entity.pdbx_description
1 polymer ?
#
loop_
_entity_poly.entity_id
_entity_poly.type
_entity_poly.pdbx_seq_one_letter_code
_entity_poly.pdbx_strand_id
1 'polypeptide(L)'
;FEGTDVSVGRGTEYPFEIVGKPGFSRGNFAFTPKSIPGVSKYPKHQGEKCQGFMLTDFCNEFLESYRKIYLLWLMAFYEDAENKADFFKPFFDKLAGTDELRKQVIAGKTADQIRASWQKDIKQFKLTRKKYLLYPDFSMQGKFIEMKR
;
A
#
# COMPACT_ATOMS: atom_id res chain seq x y z
N PHE A 1 1.07 -2.47 -3.62
CA PHE A 1 2.28 -3.16 -4.10
C PHE A 1 2.10 -3.91 -5.43
N GLU A 2 0.89 -4.19 -5.91
CA GLU A 2 0.70 -4.96 -7.16
C GLU A 2 1.39 -4.35 -8.37
N GLY A 3 1.48 -3.02 -8.43
CA GLY A 3 2.22 -2.29 -9.46
C GLY A 3 3.71 -2.09 -9.16
N THR A 4 4.30 -2.88 -8.26
CA THR A 4 5.74 -2.81 -7.92
C THR A 4 6.41 -4.16 -8.12
N ASP A 5 7.70 -4.23 -7.81
CA ASP A 5 8.46 -5.49 -7.77
C ASP A 5 8.17 -6.35 -6.52
N VAL A 6 7.40 -5.85 -5.57
CA VAL A 6 7.09 -6.55 -4.31
C VAL A 6 5.96 -7.56 -4.51
N SER A 7 6.12 -8.79 -3.99
CA SER A 7 5.04 -9.77 -3.88
C SER A 7 4.05 -9.35 -2.79
N VAL A 8 2.77 -9.58 -3.04
CA VAL A 8 1.67 -9.39 -2.07
C VAL A 8 1.15 -10.73 -1.55
N GLY A 9 2.00 -11.74 -1.50
CA GLY A 9 1.66 -13.05 -0.94
C GLY A 9 0.86 -13.98 -1.88
N ARG A 10 0.62 -13.61 -3.12
CA ARG A 10 -0.01 -14.54 -4.09
C ARG A 10 0.88 -15.76 -4.27
N GLY A 11 0.29 -16.95 -4.26
CA GLY A 11 1.02 -18.21 -4.28
C GLY A 11 1.51 -18.67 -2.90
N THR A 12 0.94 -18.14 -1.84
CA THR A 12 1.11 -18.58 -0.44
C THR A 12 -0.25 -18.77 0.23
N GLU A 13 -0.26 -19.15 1.49
CA GLU A 13 -1.46 -19.23 2.33
C GLU A 13 -1.94 -17.86 2.83
N TYR A 14 -1.16 -16.78 2.61
CA TYR A 14 -1.39 -15.43 3.12
C TYR A 14 -1.50 -14.38 2.01
N PRO A 15 -2.38 -14.57 0.99
CA PRO A 15 -2.52 -13.59 -0.08
C PRO A 15 -3.05 -12.27 0.47
N PHE A 16 -2.35 -11.18 0.18
CA PHE A 16 -2.60 -9.80 0.67
C PHE A 16 -2.40 -9.56 2.18
N GLU A 17 -2.01 -10.59 2.94
CA GLU A 17 -1.66 -10.46 4.36
C GLU A 17 -0.15 -10.34 4.58
N ILE A 18 0.64 -10.60 3.54
CA ILE A 18 2.10 -10.47 3.56
C ILE A 18 2.59 -9.65 2.37
N VAL A 19 3.73 -8.98 2.55
CA VAL A 19 4.47 -8.31 1.48
C VAL A 19 5.95 -8.64 1.58
N GLY A 20 6.62 -8.84 0.45
CA GLY A 20 8.06 -9.14 0.46
C GLY A 20 8.62 -9.36 -0.95
N LYS A 21 9.94 -9.42 -1.02
CA LYS A 21 10.68 -9.70 -2.25
C LYS A 21 11.99 -10.43 -1.96
N PRO A 22 12.61 -11.09 -2.94
CA PRO A 22 13.97 -11.58 -2.80
C PRO A 22 14.96 -10.45 -2.51
N GLY A 23 15.99 -10.74 -1.71
CA GLY A 23 17.05 -9.80 -1.40
C GLY A 23 16.66 -8.65 -0.46
N PHE A 24 15.41 -8.53 -0.02
CA PHE A 24 15.03 -7.51 0.96
C PHE A 24 15.68 -7.80 2.31
N SER A 25 16.42 -6.83 2.85
CA SER A 25 17.24 -7.02 4.04
C SER A 25 16.49 -6.85 5.36
N ARG A 26 15.33 -6.24 5.32
CA ARG A 26 14.48 -5.90 6.47
C ARG A 26 13.23 -6.76 6.51
N GLY A 27 12.54 -6.79 7.63
CA GLY A 27 11.28 -7.51 7.81
C GLY A 27 11.39 -8.69 8.77
N ASN A 28 10.24 -9.17 9.21
CA ASN A 28 10.11 -10.21 10.23
C ASN A 28 9.49 -11.52 9.70
N PHE A 29 9.22 -11.59 8.39
CA PHE A 29 8.54 -12.74 7.79
C PHE A 29 9.20 -13.16 6.48
N ALA A 30 9.43 -14.47 6.33
CA ALA A 30 9.97 -15.06 5.12
C ALA A 30 8.98 -16.04 4.49
N PHE A 31 8.87 -16.03 3.16
CA PHE A 31 7.98 -16.93 2.42
C PHE A 31 8.54 -17.25 1.03
N THR A 32 8.02 -18.29 0.42
CA THR A 32 8.36 -18.66 -0.95
C THR A 32 7.09 -18.89 -1.75
N PRO A 33 6.73 -18.00 -2.69
CA PRO A 33 5.54 -18.17 -3.53
C PRO A 33 5.64 -19.44 -4.38
N LYS A 34 4.53 -20.17 -4.50
CA LYS A 34 4.40 -21.38 -5.32
C LYS A 34 3.23 -21.24 -6.27
N SER A 35 3.28 -21.95 -7.40
CA SER A 35 2.12 -22.05 -8.27
C SER A 35 0.99 -22.79 -7.54
N ILE A 36 -0.20 -22.18 -7.49
CA ILE A 36 -1.41 -22.77 -6.92
C ILE A 36 -2.47 -22.82 -8.04
N PRO A 37 -2.76 -24.02 -8.61
CA PRO A 37 -3.76 -24.17 -9.66
C PRO A 37 -5.12 -23.57 -9.24
N GLY A 38 -5.74 -22.84 -10.16
CA GLY A 38 -7.04 -22.19 -9.89
C GLY A 38 -7.00 -20.92 -9.04
N VAL A 39 -5.87 -20.59 -8.41
CA VAL A 39 -5.71 -19.41 -7.54
C VAL A 39 -4.63 -18.46 -8.07
N SER A 40 -3.39 -18.93 -8.16
CA SER A 40 -2.26 -18.13 -8.66
C SER A 40 -1.29 -19.03 -9.41
N LYS A 41 -1.46 -19.13 -10.73
CA LYS A 41 -0.66 -20.03 -11.57
C LYS A 41 0.78 -19.54 -11.69
N TYR A 42 1.00 -18.25 -11.79
CA TYR A 42 2.31 -17.61 -11.97
C TYR A 42 2.47 -16.46 -10.95
N PRO A 43 2.66 -16.76 -9.66
CA PRO A 43 2.89 -15.73 -8.67
C PRO A 43 4.24 -15.03 -8.90
N LYS A 44 4.32 -13.76 -8.55
CA LYS A 44 5.57 -13.01 -8.57
C LYS A 44 6.60 -13.68 -7.64
N HIS A 45 7.87 -13.77 -8.07
CA HIS A 45 8.97 -14.45 -7.36
C HIS A 45 8.68 -15.92 -7.04
N GLN A 46 8.02 -16.63 -7.96
CA GLN A 46 7.74 -18.06 -7.79
C GLN A 46 9.03 -18.86 -7.58
N GLY A 47 9.08 -19.64 -6.50
CA GLY A 47 10.22 -20.47 -6.15
C GLY A 47 11.38 -19.72 -5.46
N GLU A 48 11.33 -18.41 -5.36
CA GLU A 48 12.35 -17.59 -4.71
C GLU A 48 11.99 -17.31 -3.25
N LYS A 49 12.99 -17.35 -2.37
CA LYS A 49 12.80 -16.97 -0.96
C LYS A 49 12.66 -15.44 -0.87
N CYS A 50 11.49 -14.96 -0.50
CA CYS A 50 11.18 -13.58 -0.21
C CYS A 50 11.34 -13.28 1.28
N GLN A 51 11.82 -12.09 1.61
CA GLN A 51 11.82 -11.52 2.96
C GLN A 51 10.92 -10.28 2.97
N GLY A 52 10.20 -10.05 4.07
CA GLY A 52 9.28 -8.93 4.16
C GLY A 52 8.52 -8.87 5.47
N PHE A 53 7.25 -8.50 5.41
CA PHE A 53 6.41 -8.27 6.59
C PHE A 53 5.13 -9.08 6.53
N MET A 54 4.72 -9.62 7.70
CA MET A 54 3.34 -10.01 7.99
C MET A 54 2.57 -8.74 8.37
N LEU A 55 1.41 -8.50 7.74
CA LEU A 55 0.65 -7.27 7.88
C LEU A 55 -0.49 -7.37 8.90
N THR A 56 -0.89 -8.59 9.27
CA THR A 56 -2.07 -8.86 10.09
C THR A 56 -2.00 -8.14 11.44
N ASP A 57 -0.88 -8.29 12.15
CA ASP A 57 -0.71 -7.66 13.46
C ASP A 57 -0.68 -6.13 13.36
N PHE A 58 0.01 -5.62 12.33
CA PHE A 58 0.04 -4.18 12.07
C PHE A 58 -1.37 -3.62 11.80
N CYS A 59 -2.20 -4.33 11.04
CA CYS A 59 -3.56 -3.90 10.76
C CYS A 59 -4.40 -3.80 12.04
N ASN A 60 -4.27 -4.75 12.95
CA ASN A 60 -5.02 -4.79 14.19
C ASN A 60 -4.62 -3.68 15.17
N GLU A 61 -3.33 -3.35 15.24
CA GLU A 61 -2.80 -2.40 16.22
C GLU A 61 -2.78 -0.95 15.73
N PHE A 62 -2.51 -0.74 14.44
CA PHE A 62 -2.19 0.57 13.90
C PHE A 62 -3.29 1.24 13.08
N LEU A 63 -4.19 0.49 12.43
CA LEU A 63 -5.14 1.11 11.50
C LEU A 63 -6.11 2.06 12.21
N GLU A 64 -6.56 1.74 13.40
CA GLU A 64 -7.47 2.60 14.16
C GLU A 64 -6.82 3.90 14.63
N SER A 65 -5.56 3.85 15.02
CA SER A 65 -4.82 5.01 15.53
C SER A 65 -4.19 5.85 14.42
N TYR A 66 -3.70 5.20 13.36
CA TYR A 66 -2.92 5.88 12.33
C TYR A 66 -3.78 6.63 11.30
N ARG A 67 -4.93 6.08 10.89
CA ARG A 67 -5.94 6.68 9.97
C ARG A 67 -5.38 7.38 8.72
N LYS A 68 -4.27 6.86 8.18
CA LYS A 68 -3.56 7.41 7.04
C LYS A 68 -3.06 6.27 6.15
N ILE A 69 -2.87 6.52 4.86
CA ILE A 69 -2.16 5.57 4.01
C ILE A 69 -0.73 5.41 4.53
N TYR A 70 -0.34 4.17 4.83
CA TYR A 70 0.98 3.85 5.34
C TYR A 70 1.95 3.70 4.17
N LEU A 71 2.84 4.68 4.00
CA LEU A 71 3.77 4.75 2.87
C LEU A 71 5.15 4.16 3.19
N LEU A 72 5.47 3.95 4.48
CA LEU A 72 6.84 3.61 4.86
C LEU A 72 7.30 2.26 4.30
N TRP A 73 6.42 1.27 4.17
CA TRP A 73 6.79 0.01 3.51
C TRP A 73 7.13 0.20 2.04
N LEU A 74 6.34 1.00 1.30
CA LEU A 74 6.63 1.28 -0.10
C LEU A 74 8.01 1.93 -0.26
N MET A 75 8.30 2.90 0.60
CA MET A 75 9.59 3.61 0.61
C MET A 75 10.73 2.68 1.00
N ALA A 76 10.55 1.84 2.04
CA ALA A 76 11.56 0.89 2.48
C ALA A 76 11.92 -0.14 1.40
N PHE A 77 10.93 -0.69 0.70
CA PHE A 77 11.18 -1.60 -0.42
C PHE A 77 11.84 -0.90 -1.62
N TYR A 78 11.48 0.36 -1.88
CA TYR A 78 12.12 1.15 -2.93
C TYR A 78 13.58 1.50 -2.60
N GLU A 79 13.85 1.90 -1.35
CA GLU A 79 15.22 2.19 -0.89
C GLU A 79 16.15 0.97 -1.03
N ASP A 80 15.65 -0.22 -0.66
CA ASP A 80 16.37 -1.50 -0.67
C ASP A 80 16.37 -2.18 -2.06
N ALA A 81 15.76 -1.56 -3.07
CA ALA A 81 15.71 -2.13 -4.41
C ALA A 81 17.08 -2.00 -5.10
N GLU A 82 17.65 -3.13 -5.53
CA GLU A 82 18.89 -3.18 -6.32
C GLU A 82 18.71 -2.44 -7.66
N ASN A 83 17.62 -2.72 -8.35
CA ASN A 83 17.25 -2.02 -9.60
C ASN A 83 16.05 -1.12 -9.37
N LYS A 84 16.33 0.13 -9.00
CA LYS A 84 15.29 1.15 -8.75
C LYS A 84 14.47 1.50 -10.00
N ALA A 85 15.05 1.37 -11.19
CA ALA A 85 14.37 1.67 -12.45
C ALA A 85 13.22 0.68 -12.71
N ASP A 86 13.37 -0.56 -12.28
CA ASP A 86 12.39 -1.64 -12.46
C ASP A 86 11.42 -1.83 -11.30
N PHE A 87 11.61 -1.10 -10.21
CA PHE A 87 10.79 -1.26 -9.02
C PHE A 87 9.31 -0.96 -9.27
N PHE A 88 9.01 0.19 -9.89
CA PHE A 88 7.65 0.55 -10.30
C PHE A 88 7.34 -0.01 -11.68
N LYS A 89 6.30 -0.80 -11.78
CA LYS A 89 5.82 -1.34 -13.06
C LYS A 89 4.84 -0.34 -13.72
N PRO A 90 4.66 -0.39 -15.05
CA PRO A 90 3.77 0.55 -15.76
C PRO A 90 2.34 0.62 -15.24
N PHE A 91 1.90 -0.43 -14.55
CA PHE A 91 0.55 -0.49 -13.96
C PHE A 91 0.41 0.27 -12.64
N PHE A 92 1.53 0.64 -11.99
CA PHE A 92 1.52 1.33 -10.68
C PHE A 92 0.73 2.64 -10.72
N ASP A 93 0.96 3.48 -11.71
CA ASP A 93 0.31 4.78 -11.85
C ASP A 93 -1.20 4.64 -12.06
N LYS A 94 -1.63 3.58 -12.76
CA LYS A 94 -3.06 3.26 -12.92
C LYS A 94 -3.72 2.87 -11.59
N LEU A 95 -3.04 2.09 -10.76
CA LEU A 95 -3.52 1.72 -9.44
C LEU A 95 -3.54 2.89 -8.46
N ALA A 96 -2.53 3.76 -8.53
CA ALA A 96 -2.46 4.97 -7.70
C ALA A 96 -3.40 6.09 -8.18
N GLY A 97 -3.89 6.01 -9.43
CA GLY A 97 -4.68 7.05 -10.07
C GLY A 97 -3.89 8.28 -10.50
N THR A 98 -2.57 8.26 -10.32
CA THR A 98 -1.65 9.35 -10.65
C THR A 98 -0.21 8.84 -10.69
N ASP A 99 0.65 9.49 -11.45
CA ASP A 99 2.10 9.22 -11.46
C ASP A 99 2.87 10.00 -10.38
N GLU A 100 2.20 10.95 -9.70
CA GLU A 100 2.82 11.83 -8.70
C GLU A 100 3.39 11.06 -7.51
N LEU A 101 2.68 10.03 -7.01
CA LEU A 101 3.19 9.22 -5.89
C LEU A 101 4.52 8.56 -6.25
N ARG A 102 4.61 7.94 -7.43
CA ARG A 102 5.85 7.33 -7.92
C ARG A 102 6.97 8.35 -8.06
N LYS A 103 6.71 9.49 -8.69
CA LYS A 103 7.69 10.58 -8.85
C LYS A 103 8.19 11.09 -7.50
N GLN A 104 7.30 11.25 -6.53
CA GLN A 104 7.65 11.74 -5.20
C GLN A 104 8.51 10.74 -4.41
N VAL A 105 8.22 9.43 -4.51
CA VAL A 105 9.04 8.37 -3.90
C VAL A 105 10.43 8.35 -4.55
N ILE A 106 10.50 8.40 -5.89
CA ILE A 106 11.79 8.45 -6.64
C ILE A 106 12.60 9.69 -6.26
N ALA A 107 11.95 10.83 -6.05
CA ALA A 107 12.59 12.08 -5.63
C ALA A 107 13.00 12.09 -4.13
N GLY A 108 12.80 11.00 -3.38
CA GLY A 108 13.19 10.88 -1.99
C GLY A 108 12.38 11.76 -1.02
N LYS A 109 11.15 12.15 -1.38
CA LYS A 109 10.28 12.89 -0.45
C LYS A 109 9.87 12.01 0.73
N THR A 110 9.77 12.62 1.91
CA THR A 110 9.27 11.91 3.10
C THR A 110 7.78 11.60 2.98
N ALA A 111 7.31 10.61 3.74
CA ALA A 111 5.88 10.25 3.79
C ALA A 111 4.99 11.44 4.17
N ASP A 112 5.47 12.32 5.04
CA ASP A 112 4.70 13.52 5.46
C ASP A 112 4.67 14.59 4.37
N GLN A 113 5.78 14.80 3.64
CA GLN A 113 5.80 15.68 2.47
C GLN A 113 4.85 15.18 1.36
N ILE A 114 4.82 13.89 1.11
CA ILE A 114 3.90 13.26 0.15
C ILE A 114 2.46 13.48 0.60
N ARG A 115 2.11 13.19 1.86
CA ARG A 115 0.76 13.41 2.38
C ARG A 115 0.35 14.87 2.39
N ALA A 116 1.28 15.79 2.67
CA ALA A 116 1.01 17.22 2.64
C ALA A 116 0.60 17.71 1.25
N SER A 117 1.23 17.16 0.19
CA SER A 117 0.90 17.53 -1.20
C SER A 117 -0.53 17.16 -1.60
N TRP A 118 -1.14 16.17 -0.97
CA TRP A 118 -2.52 15.71 -1.28
C TRP A 118 -3.61 16.54 -0.60
N GLN A 119 -3.27 17.36 0.41
CA GLN A 119 -4.28 17.96 1.29
C GLN A 119 -5.23 18.91 0.58
N LYS A 120 -4.76 19.65 -0.42
CA LYS A 120 -5.60 20.56 -1.21
C LYS A 120 -6.69 19.80 -1.95
N ASP A 121 -6.30 18.75 -2.65
CA ASP A 121 -7.22 17.96 -3.48
C ASP A 121 -8.17 17.11 -2.62
N ILE A 122 -7.68 16.56 -1.49
CA ILE A 122 -8.52 15.85 -0.52
C ILE A 122 -9.59 16.80 0.06
N LYS A 123 -9.23 18.02 0.42
CA LYS A 123 -10.20 19.02 0.93
C LYS A 123 -11.27 19.32 -0.12
N GLN A 124 -10.85 19.56 -1.37
CA GLN A 124 -11.79 19.83 -2.47
C GLN A 124 -12.69 18.62 -2.73
N PHE A 125 -12.13 17.40 -2.77
CA PHE A 125 -12.92 16.19 -2.96
C PHE A 125 -13.94 15.97 -1.85
N LYS A 126 -13.59 16.23 -0.59
CA LYS A 126 -14.51 16.13 0.54
C LYS A 126 -15.74 17.05 0.37
N LEU A 127 -15.56 18.26 -0.17
CA LEU A 127 -16.67 19.15 -0.48
C LEU A 127 -17.54 18.58 -1.61
N THR A 128 -16.92 18.07 -2.67
CA THR A 128 -17.62 17.49 -3.80
C THR A 128 -18.41 16.25 -3.38
N ARG A 129 -17.81 15.30 -2.66
CA ARG A 129 -18.44 14.04 -2.28
C ARG A 129 -19.58 14.21 -1.29
N LYS A 130 -19.60 15.28 -0.47
CA LYS A 130 -20.56 15.49 0.63
C LYS A 130 -22.03 15.34 0.18
N LYS A 131 -22.35 15.81 -1.02
CA LYS A 131 -23.72 15.72 -1.58
C LYS A 131 -24.11 14.32 -2.09
N TYR A 132 -23.16 13.41 -2.20
CA TYR A 132 -23.38 12.04 -2.69
C TYR A 132 -23.30 10.99 -1.59
N LEU A 133 -23.00 11.37 -0.35
CA LEU A 133 -22.89 10.43 0.77
C LEU A 133 -24.28 9.91 1.13
N LEU A 134 -24.44 8.60 1.13
CA LEU A 134 -25.65 7.91 1.60
C LEU A 134 -25.62 7.68 3.12
N TYR A 135 -24.46 7.83 3.75
CA TYR A 135 -24.24 7.65 5.18
C TYR A 135 -23.60 8.90 5.78
N PRO A 136 -23.74 9.12 7.12
CA PRO A 136 -23.05 10.19 7.81
C PRO A 136 -21.55 10.19 7.54
N ASP A 137 -20.96 11.37 7.33
CA ASP A 137 -19.51 11.48 7.18
C ASP A 137 -18.79 11.30 8.52
N PHE A 138 -17.51 10.96 8.47
CA PHE A 138 -16.68 10.86 9.67
C PHE A 138 -16.52 12.25 10.31
N SER A 139 -16.73 12.33 11.64
CA SER A 139 -16.27 13.47 12.41
C SER A 139 -14.74 13.47 12.47
N MET A 140 -14.13 14.65 12.64
CA MET A 140 -12.68 14.77 12.88
C MET A 140 -12.22 14.01 14.14
N GLN A 141 -13.15 13.65 15.03
CA GLN A 141 -12.93 12.91 16.27
C GLN A 141 -13.25 11.40 16.16
N GLY A 142 -13.54 10.91 14.95
CA GLY A 142 -13.81 9.49 14.71
C GLY A 142 -15.18 8.98 15.17
N LYS A 143 -16.07 9.86 15.60
CA LYS A 143 -17.49 9.54 15.86
C LYS A 143 -18.32 9.82 14.63
N PHE A 144 -19.28 8.96 14.30
CA PHE A 144 -20.29 9.26 13.28
C PHE A 144 -21.10 10.48 13.72
N ILE A 145 -21.26 11.47 12.83
CA ILE A 145 -22.18 12.58 13.07
C ILE A 145 -23.58 12.06 12.74
N GLU A 146 -24.44 11.89 13.75
CA GLU A 146 -25.85 11.63 13.52
C GLU A 146 -26.47 12.80 12.72
N MET A 147 -26.98 12.49 11.54
CA MET A 147 -27.78 13.47 10.80
C MET A 147 -29.09 13.67 11.56
N LYS A 148 -29.29 14.82 12.18
CA LYS A 148 -30.60 15.25 12.61
C LYS A 148 -31.49 15.35 11.39
N ARG A 149 -32.56 14.53 11.37
CA ARG A 149 -33.63 14.60 10.37
C ARG A 149 -34.40 15.91 10.51
#